data_b8ae47aaee841ee8cee56db268e4e63e
#
_entry.id   b8ae47aaee841ee8cee56db268e4e63e
#
_cell.length_a   1.000
_cell.length_b   1.000
_cell.length_c   1.000
_cell.angle_alpha   90.00
_cell.angle_beta   90.00
_cell.angle_gamma   90.00
#
_symmetry.space_group_name_H-M   'P 1'
#
loop_
_entity.id
_entity.type
_entity.pdbx_description
1 polymer ?
#
loop_
_entity_poly.entity_id
_entity_poly.type
_entity_poly.pdbx_seq_one_letter_code
_entity_poly.pdbx_strand_id
1 'polypeptide(L)'
;MKITTIGLDLAKNVFQVHGIGGAGETVVRRALRRSQMLAFFSKLDPCLVGMEACGTSHYWARELGRLGHEVKLMPPAYVKPYVKRGKTDAGDAEAICEAVTRPTMRFVAVKSADQQSVVMLHRTRELLVRQRTQLVNMMRGQLAEFGIVLAKGIQHAQKFVRQLVDGERPNIPELGIKIVTILAEQLRQLHMRIGALEKHLRRWFRTNQVAQGLATIPGIGVITASALASKEDLDRYLNLLRKAGMPE
;
A
#
# COMPACT_ATOMS: atom_id res chain seq x y z
N MET A 1 14.84 29.61 -20.60
CA MET A 1 13.76 28.72 -21.11
C MET A 1 12.91 28.28 -19.92
N LYS A 2 11.60 28.36 -20.04
CA LYS A 2 10.68 27.97 -18.97
C LYS A 2 10.36 26.47 -19.07
N ILE A 3 10.51 25.73 -17.97
CA ILE A 3 10.12 24.32 -17.90
C ILE A 3 8.61 24.25 -17.75
N THR A 4 7.94 23.49 -18.61
CA THR A 4 6.48 23.29 -18.57
C THR A 4 6.11 21.91 -18.02
N THR A 5 6.94 20.88 -18.31
CA THR A 5 6.68 19.51 -17.92
C THR A 5 7.96 18.82 -17.46
N ILE A 6 7.85 18.04 -16.39
CA ILE A 6 8.94 17.23 -15.84
C ILE A 6 8.48 15.78 -15.71
N GLY A 7 9.28 14.86 -16.23
CA GLY A 7 9.27 13.46 -15.87
C GLY A 7 10.26 13.21 -14.74
N LEU A 8 9.78 12.65 -13.65
CA LEU A 8 10.57 12.35 -12.47
C LEU A 8 10.56 10.87 -12.18
N ASP A 9 11.70 10.20 -12.40
CA ASP A 9 11.88 8.81 -11.99
C ASP A 9 12.41 8.74 -10.57
N LEU A 10 11.69 7.96 -9.73
CA LEU A 10 11.91 7.85 -8.29
C LEU A 10 12.71 6.59 -7.95
N ALA A 11 13.91 6.77 -7.44
CA ALA A 11 14.71 5.70 -6.87
C ALA A 11 14.86 5.85 -5.34
N LYS A 12 15.66 5.01 -4.72
CA LYS A 12 15.88 5.06 -3.27
C LYS A 12 16.63 6.32 -2.83
N ASN A 13 17.71 6.67 -3.54
CA ASN A 13 18.65 7.73 -3.15
C ASN A 13 18.85 8.81 -4.20
N VAL A 14 18.82 8.44 -5.49
CA VAL A 14 19.07 9.34 -6.61
C VAL A 14 17.88 9.30 -7.56
N PHE A 15 17.32 10.45 -7.87
CA PHE A 15 16.18 10.64 -8.75
C PHE A 15 16.65 11.18 -10.09
N GLN A 16 15.99 10.75 -11.17
CA GLN A 16 16.27 11.29 -12.50
C GLN A 16 15.19 12.30 -12.88
N VAL A 17 15.61 13.45 -13.33
CA VAL A 17 14.77 14.55 -13.79
C VAL A 17 14.98 14.76 -15.28
N HIS A 18 13.89 14.69 -16.04
CA HIS A 18 13.84 15.10 -17.43
C HIS A 18 12.77 16.18 -17.60
N GLY A 19 13.17 17.38 -17.95
CA GLY A 19 12.25 18.51 -18.10
C GLY A 19 12.28 19.10 -19.50
N ILE A 20 11.09 19.41 -20.01
CA ILE A 20 10.88 19.99 -21.33
C ILE A 20 10.22 21.37 -21.23
N GLY A 21 10.49 22.20 -22.24
CA GLY A 21 9.84 23.49 -22.45
C GLY A 21 8.54 23.39 -23.25
N GLY A 22 7.95 24.55 -23.57
CA GLY A 22 6.64 24.63 -24.26
C GLY A 22 6.61 24.08 -25.68
N ALA A 23 7.76 24.06 -26.38
CA ALA A 23 7.91 23.49 -27.71
C ALA A 23 8.37 22.00 -27.70
N GLY A 24 8.48 21.39 -26.51
CA GLY A 24 8.91 20.01 -26.35
C GLY A 24 10.44 19.82 -26.31
N GLU A 25 11.21 20.91 -26.33
CA GLU A 25 12.65 20.89 -26.25
C GLU A 25 13.13 20.50 -24.84
N THR A 26 14.20 19.72 -24.76
CA THR A 26 14.79 19.35 -23.46
C THR A 26 15.48 20.55 -22.83
N VAL A 27 14.98 21.01 -21.68
CA VAL A 27 15.52 22.14 -20.91
C VAL A 27 16.43 21.64 -19.79
N VAL A 28 16.09 20.54 -19.16
CA VAL A 28 16.88 19.97 -18.06
C VAL A 28 16.93 18.43 -18.12
N ARG A 29 18.10 17.90 -17.91
CA ARG A 29 18.35 16.45 -17.70
C ARG A 29 19.35 16.33 -16.58
N ARG A 30 18.89 15.82 -15.41
CA ARG A 30 19.72 15.88 -14.21
C ARG A 30 19.39 14.74 -13.24
N ALA A 31 20.44 14.19 -12.64
CA ALA A 31 20.33 13.34 -11.46
C ALA A 31 20.33 14.20 -10.20
N LEU A 32 19.39 13.96 -9.29
CA LEU A 32 19.26 14.67 -8.01
C LEU A 32 19.36 13.66 -6.86
N ARG A 33 20.15 13.98 -5.83
CA ARG A 33 20.08 13.27 -4.57
C ARG A 33 18.76 13.58 -3.86
N ARG A 34 18.25 12.64 -3.10
CA ARG A 34 17.00 12.80 -2.33
C ARG A 34 16.94 14.12 -1.54
N SER A 35 18.05 14.54 -0.91
CA SER A 35 18.13 15.78 -0.15
C SER A 35 18.04 17.06 -1.00
N GLN A 36 18.28 16.96 -2.31
CA GLN A 36 18.28 18.12 -3.22
C GLN A 36 16.91 18.37 -3.87
N MET A 37 15.97 17.43 -3.74
CA MET A 37 14.69 17.45 -4.45
C MET A 37 13.88 18.70 -4.17
N LEU A 38 13.55 18.99 -2.92
CA LEU A 38 12.71 20.15 -2.58
C LEU A 38 13.39 21.47 -2.94
N ALA A 39 14.71 21.58 -2.70
CA ALA A 39 15.47 22.78 -3.06
C ALA A 39 15.58 23.00 -4.58
N PHE A 40 15.51 21.94 -5.38
CA PHE A 40 15.47 22.05 -6.83
C PHE A 40 14.08 22.53 -7.30
N PHE A 41 13.02 21.86 -6.86
CA PHE A 41 11.66 22.17 -7.30
C PHE A 41 11.16 23.53 -6.77
N SER A 42 11.58 23.97 -5.58
CA SER A 42 11.22 25.29 -5.05
C SER A 42 11.75 26.47 -5.85
N LYS A 43 12.74 26.27 -6.73
CA LYS A 43 13.31 27.29 -7.61
C LYS A 43 12.65 27.34 -9.00
N LEU A 44 11.75 26.39 -9.28
CA LEU A 44 11.05 26.32 -10.55
C LEU A 44 9.70 27.02 -10.46
N ASP A 45 9.28 27.63 -11.55
CA ASP A 45 7.89 28.02 -11.72
C ASP A 45 6.99 26.79 -11.64
N PRO A 46 5.71 26.91 -11.19
CA PRO A 46 4.75 25.84 -11.24
C PRO A 46 4.69 25.17 -12.62
N CYS A 47 4.87 23.85 -12.65
CA CYS A 47 4.88 23.04 -13.87
C CYS A 47 4.19 21.70 -13.63
N LEU A 48 3.90 20.98 -14.72
CA LEU A 48 3.39 19.60 -14.66
C LEU A 48 4.53 18.64 -14.30
N VAL A 49 4.31 17.80 -13.28
CA VAL A 49 5.29 16.78 -12.86
C VAL A 49 4.65 15.39 -12.96
N GLY A 50 5.15 14.57 -13.87
CA GLY A 50 4.79 13.16 -13.99
C GLY A 50 5.70 12.28 -13.13
N MET A 51 5.12 11.27 -12.49
CA MET A 51 5.85 10.21 -11.77
C MET A 51 5.17 8.87 -11.93
N GLU A 52 5.92 7.77 -11.85
CA GLU A 52 5.33 6.45 -11.70
C GLU A 52 4.75 6.26 -10.30
N ALA A 53 3.58 5.58 -10.21
CA ALA A 53 2.95 5.20 -8.94
C ALA A 53 3.73 4.07 -8.27
N CYS A 54 4.81 4.40 -7.59
CA CYS A 54 5.70 3.50 -6.87
C CYS A 54 5.67 3.72 -5.34
N GLY A 55 6.55 3.05 -4.61
CA GLY A 55 6.56 3.03 -3.14
C GLY A 55 6.68 4.38 -2.44
N THR A 56 7.25 5.43 -3.05
CA THR A 56 7.44 6.75 -2.43
C THR A 56 6.72 7.87 -3.19
N SER A 57 6.05 7.56 -4.29
CA SER A 57 5.46 8.56 -5.20
C SER A 57 4.41 9.46 -4.53
N HIS A 58 3.53 8.89 -3.71
CA HIS A 58 2.51 9.68 -3.00
C HIS A 58 3.09 10.70 -2.02
N TYR A 59 4.21 10.39 -1.37
CA TYR A 59 4.91 11.35 -0.52
C TYR A 59 5.43 12.52 -1.37
N TRP A 60 6.18 12.23 -2.43
CA TRP A 60 6.73 13.25 -3.30
C TRP A 60 5.65 14.05 -4.03
N ALA A 61 4.56 13.41 -4.42
CA ALA A 61 3.42 14.12 -5.02
C ALA A 61 2.82 15.15 -4.07
N ARG A 62 2.69 14.84 -2.79
CA ARG A 62 2.22 15.80 -1.79
C ARG A 62 3.22 16.93 -1.55
N GLU A 63 4.51 16.62 -1.45
CA GLU A 63 5.53 17.65 -1.23
C GLU A 63 5.65 18.61 -2.42
N LEU A 64 5.68 18.08 -3.66
CA LEU A 64 5.76 18.90 -4.86
C LEU A 64 4.46 19.69 -5.10
N GLY A 65 3.31 19.12 -4.76
CA GLY A 65 2.03 19.83 -4.78
C GLY A 65 1.99 21.02 -3.81
N ARG A 66 2.63 20.90 -2.63
CA ARG A 66 2.78 22.03 -1.68
C ARG A 66 3.66 23.16 -2.23
N LEU A 67 4.58 22.86 -3.13
CA LEU A 67 5.40 23.85 -3.83
C LEU A 67 4.65 24.48 -5.02
N GLY A 68 3.40 24.10 -5.28
CA GLY A 68 2.56 24.66 -6.35
C GLY A 68 2.62 23.92 -7.67
N HIS A 69 3.34 22.79 -7.78
CA HIS A 69 3.38 22.02 -9.01
C HIS A 69 2.12 21.15 -9.19
N GLU A 70 1.68 20.99 -10.43
CA GLU A 70 0.66 20.00 -10.79
C GLU A 70 1.30 18.61 -10.89
N VAL A 71 0.96 17.70 -9.98
CA VAL A 71 1.59 16.37 -9.92
C VAL A 71 0.63 15.30 -10.35
N LYS A 72 1.06 14.46 -11.31
CA LYS A 72 0.30 13.33 -11.82
C LYS A 72 1.07 12.02 -11.64
N LEU A 73 0.40 11.05 -11.00
CA LEU A 73 0.92 9.70 -10.84
C LEU A 73 0.37 8.79 -11.93
N MET A 74 1.23 7.99 -12.55
CA MET A 74 0.85 7.06 -13.62
C MET A 74 1.15 5.62 -13.20
N PRO A 75 0.26 4.65 -13.51
CA PRO A 75 0.59 3.24 -13.34
C PRO A 75 1.83 2.86 -14.17
N PRO A 76 2.81 2.12 -13.62
CA PRO A 76 4.02 1.73 -14.35
C PRO A 76 3.74 1.03 -15.68
N ALA A 77 2.66 0.23 -15.75
CA ALA A 77 2.25 -0.45 -16.98
C ALA A 77 1.94 0.50 -18.15
N TYR A 78 1.52 1.75 -17.85
CA TYR A 78 1.19 2.75 -18.87
C TYR A 78 2.39 3.60 -19.27
N VAL A 79 3.44 3.65 -18.48
CA VAL A 79 4.69 4.33 -18.79
C VAL A 79 5.61 3.43 -19.65
N LYS A 80 5.59 2.13 -19.36
CA LYS A 80 6.45 1.14 -20.04
C LYS A 80 6.49 1.23 -21.58
N PRO A 81 5.38 1.47 -22.31
CA PRO A 81 5.42 1.60 -23.78
C PRO A 81 6.25 2.77 -24.30
N TYR A 82 6.52 3.79 -23.48
CA TYR A 82 7.29 4.98 -23.85
C TYR A 82 8.79 4.82 -23.57
N VAL A 83 9.20 3.75 -22.90
CA VAL A 83 10.63 3.47 -22.63
C VAL A 83 11.30 3.02 -23.93
N LYS A 84 12.25 3.80 -24.39
CA LYS A 84 13.06 3.51 -25.59
C LYS A 84 14.00 2.33 -25.34
N ARG A 85 14.51 1.72 -26.42
CA ARG A 85 15.50 0.63 -26.33
C ARG A 85 16.74 1.08 -25.55
N GLY A 86 17.24 0.21 -24.67
CA GLY A 86 18.36 0.51 -23.77
C GLY A 86 17.89 1.10 -22.47
N LYS A 87 17.62 0.24 -21.47
CA LYS A 87 17.14 0.67 -20.15
C LYS A 87 18.21 1.48 -19.43
N THR A 88 17.94 2.77 -19.25
CA THR A 88 18.74 3.66 -18.40
C THR A 88 17.79 4.48 -17.55
N ASP A 89 18.15 4.77 -16.30
CA ASP A 89 17.34 5.57 -15.38
C ASP A 89 16.97 6.96 -15.98
N ALA A 90 17.84 7.53 -16.79
CA ALA A 90 17.58 8.78 -17.50
C ALA A 90 16.54 8.62 -18.63
N GLY A 91 16.48 7.46 -19.28
CA GLY A 91 15.46 7.11 -20.27
C GLY A 91 14.10 6.87 -19.63
N ASP A 92 14.06 6.34 -18.41
CA ASP A 92 12.83 6.15 -17.66
C ASP A 92 12.19 7.52 -17.30
N ALA A 93 12.98 8.53 -16.88
CA ALA A 93 12.49 9.88 -16.65
C ALA A 93 11.98 10.57 -17.94
N GLU A 94 12.62 10.34 -19.09
CA GLU A 94 12.17 10.82 -20.40
C GLU A 94 10.84 10.18 -20.78
N ALA A 95 10.70 8.86 -20.62
CA ALA A 95 9.45 8.12 -20.87
C ALA A 95 8.29 8.62 -19.99
N ILE A 96 8.54 8.89 -18.71
CA ILE A 96 7.57 9.46 -17.77
C ILE A 96 7.14 10.87 -18.25
N CYS A 97 8.09 11.70 -18.69
CA CYS A 97 7.83 13.04 -19.20
C CYS A 97 6.94 13.01 -20.46
N GLU A 98 7.19 12.08 -21.36
CA GLU A 98 6.36 11.89 -22.55
C GLU A 98 4.97 11.35 -22.18
N ALA A 99 4.90 10.33 -21.33
CA ALA A 99 3.67 9.67 -20.95
C ALA A 99 2.67 10.61 -20.25
N VAL A 100 3.14 11.51 -19.38
CA VAL A 100 2.28 12.41 -18.59
C VAL A 100 1.52 13.44 -19.44
N THR A 101 2.03 13.74 -20.63
CA THR A 101 1.41 14.72 -21.56
C THR A 101 0.30 14.10 -22.44
N ARG A 102 0.13 12.77 -22.42
CA ARG A 102 -0.82 12.11 -23.32
C ARG A 102 -2.27 12.28 -22.86
N PRO A 103 -3.20 12.68 -23.77
CA PRO A 103 -4.58 12.99 -23.39
C PRO A 103 -5.36 11.77 -22.92
N THR A 104 -4.96 10.57 -23.34
CA THR A 104 -5.61 9.30 -22.94
C THR A 104 -5.00 8.65 -21.70
N MET A 105 -3.99 9.31 -21.07
CA MET A 105 -3.31 8.76 -19.90
C MET A 105 -4.26 8.70 -18.70
N ARG A 106 -4.25 7.54 -18.02
CA ARG A 106 -5.00 7.36 -16.77
C ARG A 106 -4.07 7.60 -15.58
N PHE A 107 -4.51 8.47 -14.70
CA PHE A 107 -3.74 8.84 -13.52
C PHE A 107 -4.24 8.12 -12.27
N VAL A 108 -3.33 7.94 -11.32
CA VAL A 108 -3.63 7.44 -9.98
C VAL A 108 -3.79 8.64 -9.05
N ALA A 109 -4.89 8.69 -8.31
CA ALA A 109 -5.11 9.75 -7.32
C ALA A 109 -4.00 9.78 -6.27
N VAL A 110 -3.56 10.99 -5.93
CA VAL A 110 -2.55 11.19 -4.88
C VAL A 110 -3.20 10.98 -3.52
N LYS A 111 -2.76 9.95 -2.80
CA LYS A 111 -3.28 9.66 -1.46
C LYS A 111 -2.87 10.71 -0.45
N SER A 112 -3.80 11.14 0.37
CA SER A 112 -3.51 11.94 1.57
C SER A 112 -2.64 11.16 2.57
N ALA A 113 -2.07 11.83 3.56
CA ALA A 113 -1.32 11.18 4.63
C ALA A 113 -2.21 10.21 5.43
N ASP A 114 -3.48 10.59 5.65
CA ASP A 114 -4.46 9.76 6.36
C ASP A 114 -4.82 8.51 5.55
N GLN A 115 -5.11 8.65 4.25
CA GLN A 115 -5.34 7.51 3.37
C GLN A 115 -4.12 6.57 3.35
N GLN A 116 -2.91 7.11 3.30
CA GLN A 116 -1.68 6.32 3.33
C GLN A 116 -1.51 5.58 4.67
N SER A 117 -1.94 6.17 5.79
CA SER A 117 -1.94 5.53 7.11
C SER A 117 -2.92 4.35 7.16
N VAL A 118 -4.09 4.48 6.55
CA VAL A 118 -5.06 3.37 6.44
C VAL A 118 -4.53 2.24 5.56
N VAL A 119 -3.86 2.56 4.44
CA VAL A 119 -3.16 1.55 3.63
C VAL A 119 -2.09 0.82 4.45
N MET A 120 -1.36 1.53 5.30
CA MET A 120 -0.37 0.94 6.20
C MET A 120 -1.03 0.01 7.23
N LEU A 121 -2.18 0.38 7.82
CA LEU A 121 -2.97 -0.50 8.71
C LEU A 121 -3.35 -1.81 8.01
N HIS A 122 -3.87 -1.74 6.78
CA HIS A 122 -4.25 -2.93 6.02
C HIS A 122 -3.06 -3.84 5.73
N ARG A 123 -1.93 -3.28 5.27
CA ARG A 123 -0.70 -4.04 4.98
C ARG A 123 -0.14 -4.71 6.24
N THR A 124 -0.14 -3.99 7.36
CA THR A 124 0.32 -4.54 8.64
C THR A 124 -0.60 -5.66 9.11
N ARG A 125 -1.93 -5.47 9.05
CA ARG A 125 -2.90 -6.51 9.38
C ARG A 125 -2.70 -7.76 8.52
N GLU A 126 -2.54 -7.60 7.21
CA GLU A 126 -2.31 -8.72 6.29
C GLU A 126 -1.04 -9.49 6.64
N LEU A 127 0.05 -8.79 6.97
CA LEU A 127 1.30 -9.41 7.43
C LEU A 127 1.06 -10.25 8.69
N LEU A 128 0.40 -9.67 9.72
CA LEU A 128 0.15 -10.38 10.97
C LEU A 128 -0.80 -11.57 10.78
N VAL A 129 -1.78 -11.47 9.90
CA VAL A 129 -2.68 -12.61 9.56
C VAL A 129 -1.90 -13.73 8.89
N ARG A 130 -0.99 -13.42 7.97
CA ARG A 130 -0.10 -14.44 7.34
C ARG A 130 0.82 -15.09 8.38
N GLN A 131 1.44 -14.32 9.25
CA GLN A 131 2.28 -14.84 10.34
C GLN A 131 1.48 -15.76 11.28
N ARG A 132 0.26 -15.36 11.64
CA ARG A 132 -0.65 -16.18 12.45
C ARG A 132 -0.95 -17.53 11.78
N THR A 133 -1.23 -17.52 10.48
CA THR A 133 -1.50 -18.74 9.72
C THR A 133 -0.28 -19.65 9.66
N GLN A 134 0.90 -19.10 9.42
CA GLN A 134 2.16 -19.86 9.42
C GLN A 134 2.42 -20.48 10.79
N LEU A 135 2.24 -19.71 11.87
CA LEU A 135 2.45 -20.18 13.24
C LEU A 135 1.48 -21.33 13.60
N VAL A 136 0.20 -21.19 13.27
CA VAL A 136 -0.80 -22.25 13.50
C VAL A 136 -0.47 -23.51 12.71
N ASN A 137 -0.03 -23.39 11.47
CA ASN A 137 0.35 -24.54 10.66
C ASN A 137 1.60 -25.24 11.22
N MET A 138 2.58 -24.47 11.69
CA MET A 138 3.75 -25.04 12.38
C MET A 138 3.34 -25.77 13.64
N MET A 139 2.52 -25.17 14.51
CA MET A 139 2.02 -25.83 15.72
C MET A 139 1.29 -27.15 15.39
N ARG A 140 0.45 -27.16 14.36
CA ARG A 140 -0.24 -28.37 13.90
C ARG A 140 0.72 -29.47 13.49
N GLY A 141 1.72 -29.13 12.67
CA GLY A 141 2.72 -30.09 12.22
C GLY A 141 3.51 -30.68 13.40
N GLN A 142 4.01 -29.83 14.30
CA GLN A 142 4.79 -30.29 15.45
C GLN A 142 3.98 -31.12 16.42
N LEU A 143 2.74 -30.77 16.71
CA LEU A 143 1.87 -31.55 17.63
C LEU A 143 1.42 -32.88 17.03
N ALA A 144 1.26 -32.91 15.70
CA ALA A 144 0.91 -34.17 15.01
C ALA A 144 1.97 -35.27 15.17
N GLU A 145 3.26 -34.89 15.28
CA GLU A 145 4.36 -35.85 15.56
C GLU A 145 4.23 -36.51 16.95
N PHE A 146 3.43 -35.94 17.83
CA PHE A 146 3.08 -36.50 19.15
C PHE A 146 1.65 -37.06 19.19
N GLY A 147 0.99 -37.25 18.04
CA GLY A 147 -0.37 -37.77 17.95
C GLY A 147 -1.47 -36.78 18.32
N ILE A 148 -1.12 -35.48 18.53
CA ILE A 148 -2.09 -34.43 18.87
C ILE A 148 -2.55 -33.72 17.60
N VAL A 149 -3.79 -33.95 17.19
CA VAL A 149 -4.37 -33.40 15.97
C VAL A 149 -5.19 -32.16 16.29
N LEU A 150 -4.69 -30.94 15.89
CA LEU A 150 -5.46 -29.72 15.93
C LEU A 150 -6.32 -29.60 14.65
N ALA A 151 -7.64 -29.55 14.82
CA ALA A 151 -8.58 -29.37 13.70
C ALA A 151 -8.34 -28.08 12.90
N LYS A 152 -8.81 -28.03 11.64
CA LYS A 152 -8.74 -26.84 10.80
C LYS A 152 -9.55 -25.69 11.41
N GLY A 153 -9.07 -24.45 11.22
CA GLY A 153 -9.69 -23.24 11.76
C GLY A 153 -8.89 -22.66 12.92
N ILE A 154 -8.86 -21.33 12.98
CA ILE A 154 -8.12 -20.59 14.01
C ILE A 154 -8.69 -20.82 15.42
N GLN A 155 -9.98 -21.02 15.53
CA GLN A 155 -10.68 -21.24 16.81
C GLN A 155 -10.14 -22.46 17.57
N HIS A 156 -9.78 -23.52 16.86
CA HIS A 156 -9.22 -24.73 17.49
C HIS A 156 -7.81 -24.51 18.04
N ALA A 157 -6.96 -23.79 17.30
CA ALA A 157 -5.66 -23.40 17.80
C ALA A 157 -5.77 -22.44 19.00
N GLN A 158 -6.72 -21.51 18.98
CA GLN A 158 -6.98 -20.61 20.11
C GLN A 158 -7.54 -21.33 21.34
N LYS A 159 -8.37 -22.36 21.13
CA LYS A 159 -8.84 -23.22 22.23
C LYS A 159 -7.66 -23.93 22.88
N PHE A 160 -6.80 -24.57 22.08
CA PHE A 160 -5.61 -25.23 22.55
C PHE A 160 -4.67 -24.29 23.33
N VAL A 161 -4.45 -23.07 22.81
CA VAL A 161 -3.64 -22.05 23.52
C VAL A 161 -4.26 -21.69 24.86
N ARG A 162 -5.58 -21.53 24.97
CA ARG A 162 -6.27 -21.27 26.24
C ARG A 162 -6.07 -22.40 27.23
N GLN A 163 -6.25 -23.64 26.80
CA GLN A 163 -6.03 -24.82 27.62
C GLN A 163 -4.60 -24.86 28.20
N LEU A 164 -3.57 -24.54 27.36
CA LEU A 164 -2.20 -24.46 27.84
C LEU A 164 -2.01 -23.33 28.90
N VAL A 165 -2.64 -22.18 28.72
CA VAL A 165 -2.58 -21.05 29.65
C VAL A 165 -3.30 -21.40 30.95
N ASP A 166 -4.38 -22.15 30.88
CA ASP A 166 -5.16 -22.64 32.04
C ASP A 166 -4.48 -23.80 32.78
N GLY A 167 -3.27 -24.19 32.34
CA GLY A 167 -2.42 -25.20 32.98
C GLY A 167 -2.65 -26.63 32.49
N GLU A 168 -3.48 -26.84 31.47
CA GLU A 168 -3.57 -28.13 30.82
C GLU A 168 -2.24 -28.50 30.11
N ARG A 169 -1.71 -29.70 30.40
CA ARG A 169 -0.47 -30.14 29.77
C ARG A 169 -0.73 -31.22 28.76
N PRO A 170 -0.37 -31.07 27.50
CA PRO A 170 -0.43 -32.14 26.52
C PRO A 170 0.56 -33.23 26.89
N ASN A 171 0.24 -34.50 26.55
CA ASN A 171 1.11 -35.63 26.80
C ASN A 171 2.27 -35.65 25.78
N ILE A 172 3.26 -34.80 25.98
CA ILE A 172 4.47 -34.69 25.18
C ILE A 172 5.67 -34.44 26.11
N PRO A 173 6.92 -34.69 25.66
CA PRO A 173 8.10 -34.43 26.47
C PRO A 173 8.20 -32.99 26.97
N GLU A 174 8.83 -32.76 28.11
CA GLU A 174 8.94 -31.43 28.76
C GLU A 174 9.53 -30.35 27.85
N LEU A 175 10.53 -30.71 27.01
CA LEU A 175 11.07 -29.79 26.02
C LEU A 175 10.02 -29.37 24.98
N GLY A 176 9.18 -30.34 24.54
CA GLY A 176 8.06 -30.08 23.63
C GLY A 176 7.03 -29.12 24.24
N ILE A 177 6.70 -29.31 25.52
CA ILE A 177 5.80 -28.40 26.26
C ILE A 177 6.37 -26.97 26.26
N LYS A 178 7.64 -26.79 26.58
CA LYS A 178 8.30 -25.46 26.57
C LYS A 178 8.21 -24.79 25.19
N ILE A 179 8.51 -25.53 24.12
CA ILE A 179 8.46 -25.00 22.74
C ILE A 179 7.01 -24.61 22.37
N VAL A 180 6.04 -25.49 22.61
CA VAL A 180 4.63 -25.22 22.28
C VAL A 180 4.10 -24.05 23.09
N THR A 181 4.51 -23.88 24.33
CA THR A 181 4.15 -22.71 25.16
C THR A 181 4.66 -21.40 24.56
N ILE A 182 5.89 -21.35 24.05
CA ILE A 182 6.44 -20.17 23.35
C ILE A 182 5.59 -19.85 22.10
N LEU A 183 5.27 -20.85 21.31
CA LEU A 183 4.45 -20.66 20.10
C LEU A 183 3.02 -20.22 20.45
N ALA A 184 2.45 -20.77 21.52
CA ALA A 184 1.12 -20.40 22.03
C ALA A 184 1.06 -18.91 22.47
N GLU A 185 2.06 -18.45 23.21
CA GLU A 185 2.16 -17.05 23.62
C GLU A 185 2.31 -16.11 22.41
N GLN A 186 3.13 -16.48 21.44
CA GLN A 186 3.26 -15.73 20.20
C GLN A 186 1.93 -15.65 19.43
N LEU A 187 1.19 -16.77 19.36
CA LEU A 187 -0.13 -16.83 18.72
C LEU A 187 -1.14 -15.89 19.42
N ARG A 188 -1.13 -15.90 20.75
CA ARG A 188 -1.95 -15.02 21.59
C ARG A 188 -1.66 -13.55 21.30
N GLN A 189 -0.38 -13.17 21.24
CA GLN A 189 0.05 -11.80 20.94
C GLN A 189 -0.35 -11.37 19.53
N LEU A 190 -0.16 -12.24 18.52
CA LEU A 190 -0.59 -11.95 17.15
C LEU A 190 -2.12 -11.72 17.08
N HIS A 191 -2.89 -12.54 17.77
CA HIS A 191 -4.35 -12.37 17.81
C HIS A 191 -4.76 -11.03 18.40
N MET A 192 -4.19 -10.63 19.54
CA MET A 192 -4.45 -9.32 20.16
C MET A 192 -4.06 -8.16 19.25
N ARG A 193 -2.89 -8.22 18.62
CA ARG A 193 -2.41 -7.17 17.70
C ARG A 193 -3.31 -7.02 16.47
N ILE A 194 -3.74 -8.12 15.87
CA ILE A 194 -4.71 -8.11 14.76
C ILE A 194 -6.01 -7.44 15.20
N GLY A 195 -6.55 -7.83 16.35
CA GLY A 195 -7.76 -7.23 16.91
C GLY A 195 -7.64 -5.71 17.15
N ALA A 196 -6.48 -5.26 17.64
CA ALA A 196 -6.20 -3.83 17.82
C ALA A 196 -6.20 -3.07 16.48
N LEU A 197 -5.55 -3.61 15.44
CA LEU A 197 -5.56 -3.01 14.10
C LEU A 197 -6.97 -2.96 13.51
N GLU A 198 -7.76 -4.04 13.67
CA GLU A 198 -9.15 -4.08 13.21
C GLU A 198 -10.04 -3.06 13.93
N LYS A 199 -9.77 -2.80 15.21
CA LYS A 199 -10.47 -1.74 15.97
C LYS A 199 -10.18 -0.35 15.37
N HIS A 200 -8.94 -0.08 14.97
CA HIS A 200 -8.58 1.16 14.27
C HIS A 200 -9.27 1.26 12.90
N LEU A 201 -9.28 0.20 12.11
CA LEU A 201 -9.97 0.16 10.81
C LEU A 201 -11.47 0.41 10.96
N ARG A 202 -12.14 -0.22 11.94
CA ARG A 202 -13.57 0.02 12.22
C ARG A 202 -13.85 1.45 12.69
N ARG A 203 -12.92 2.07 13.44
CA ARG A 203 -13.06 3.48 13.83
C ARG A 203 -12.98 4.39 12.60
N TRP A 204 -11.99 4.20 11.76
CA TRP A 204 -11.85 4.97 10.53
C TRP A 204 -13.05 4.77 9.59
N PHE A 205 -13.53 3.54 9.42
CA PHE A 205 -14.73 3.24 8.64
C PHE A 205 -15.94 4.09 9.06
N ARG A 206 -16.15 4.27 10.37
CA ARG A 206 -17.29 5.06 10.89
C ARG A 206 -17.22 6.54 10.53
N THR A 207 -16.07 7.07 10.19
CA THR A 207 -15.86 8.48 9.84
C THR A 207 -15.70 8.70 8.33
N ASN A 208 -15.68 7.62 7.54
CA ASN A 208 -15.45 7.70 6.10
C ASN A 208 -16.71 7.31 5.30
N GLN A 209 -17.36 8.29 4.70
CA GLN A 209 -18.61 8.11 3.95
C GLN A 209 -18.43 7.17 2.75
N VAL A 210 -17.30 7.26 2.02
CA VAL A 210 -17.00 6.39 0.87
C VAL A 210 -16.93 4.92 1.32
N ALA A 211 -16.26 4.65 2.45
CA ALA A 211 -16.20 3.29 2.99
C ALA A 211 -17.57 2.78 3.44
N GLN A 212 -18.39 3.65 4.06
CA GLN A 212 -19.75 3.28 4.47
C GLN A 212 -20.63 2.96 3.26
N GLY A 213 -20.59 3.79 2.22
CA GLY A 213 -21.30 3.52 0.99
C GLY A 213 -20.85 2.21 0.32
N LEU A 214 -19.54 1.92 0.25
CA LEU A 214 -19.04 0.64 -0.27
C LEU A 214 -19.55 -0.57 0.53
N ALA A 215 -19.75 -0.44 1.82
CA ALA A 215 -20.25 -1.52 2.68
C ALA A 215 -21.75 -1.82 2.49
N THR A 216 -22.51 -0.99 1.78
CA THR A 216 -23.90 -1.31 1.40
C THR A 216 -23.98 -2.35 0.29
N ILE A 217 -22.88 -2.56 -0.45
CA ILE A 217 -22.81 -3.56 -1.53
C ILE A 217 -22.74 -4.96 -0.90
N PRO A 218 -23.64 -5.90 -1.28
CA PRO A 218 -23.62 -7.26 -0.75
C PRO A 218 -22.25 -7.94 -0.92
N GLY A 219 -21.73 -8.54 0.16
CA GLY A 219 -20.41 -9.20 0.16
C GLY A 219 -19.23 -8.27 0.49
N ILE A 220 -19.42 -6.96 0.56
CA ILE A 220 -18.37 -6.01 0.98
C ILE A 220 -18.52 -5.69 2.46
N GLY A 221 -17.70 -6.33 3.29
CA GLY A 221 -17.64 -6.04 4.72
C GLY A 221 -16.74 -4.84 5.04
N VAL A 222 -16.79 -4.38 6.31
CA VAL A 222 -16.06 -3.20 6.82
C VAL A 222 -14.57 -3.19 6.43
N ILE A 223 -13.88 -4.33 6.53
CA ILE A 223 -12.45 -4.42 6.21
C ILE A 223 -12.21 -4.22 4.70
N THR A 224 -13.02 -4.86 3.86
CA THR A 224 -12.92 -4.72 2.40
C THR A 224 -13.29 -3.30 1.96
N ALA A 225 -14.37 -2.75 2.49
CA ALA A 225 -14.81 -1.38 2.22
C ALA A 225 -13.73 -0.35 2.57
N SER A 226 -13.11 -0.47 3.76
CA SER A 226 -12.03 0.43 4.18
C SER A 226 -10.77 0.26 3.34
N ALA A 227 -10.46 -0.94 2.85
CA ALA A 227 -9.33 -1.18 1.94
C ALA A 227 -9.56 -0.53 0.57
N LEU A 228 -10.76 -0.64 0.03
CA LEU A 228 -11.13 -0.01 -1.25
C LEU A 228 -11.09 1.51 -1.11
N ALA A 229 -11.81 2.08 -0.16
CA ALA A 229 -11.89 3.52 0.07
C ALA A 229 -10.53 4.17 0.33
N SER A 230 -9.57 3.45 0.92
CA SER A 230 -8.21 3.97 1.14
C SER A 230 -7.35 4.02 -0.13
N LYS A 231 -7.76 3.35 -1.21
CA LYS A 231 -7.02 3.26 -2.48
C LYS A 231 -7.64 4.10 -3.59
N GLU A 232 -8.93 4.39 -3.50
CA GLU A 232 -9.71 5.00 -4.57
C GLU A 232 -10.03 6.47 -4.28
N ASP A 233 -10.22 7.26 -5.34
CA ASP A 233 -10.81 8.58 -5.27
C ASP A 233 -12.36 8.48 -5.36
N LEU A 234 -13.01 9.58 -5.06
CA LEU A 234 -14.47 9.65 -5.05
C LEU A 234 -15.08 9.36 -6.42
N ASP A 235 -14.45 9.81 -7.50
CA ASP A 235 -14.96 9.63 -8.87
C ASP A 235 -15.00 8.15 -9.27
N ARG A 236 -13.98 7.41 -8.90
CA ARG A 236 -13.94 5.97 -9.16
C ARG A 236 -14.96 5.21 -8.32
N TYR A 237 -15.19 5.66 -7.08
CA TYR A 237 -16.25 5.15 -6.23
C TYR A 237 -17.64 5.38 -6.84
N LEU A 238 -17.95 6.60 -7.28
CA LEU A 238 -19.21 6.93 -7.94
C LEU A 238 -19.42 6.09 -9.21
N ASN A 239 -18.38 5.86 -10.00
CA ASN A 239 -18.44 4.96 -11.15
C ASN A 239 -18.74 3.50 -10.77
N LEU A 240 -18.22 3.01 -9.64
CA LEU A 240 -18.53 1.67 -9.12
C LEU A 240 -20.00 1.58 -8.68
N LEU A 241 -20.53 2.60 -7.99
CA LEU A 241 -21.95 2.66 -7.60
C LEU A 241 -22.88 2.68 -8.82
N ARG A 242 -22.57 3.52 -9.82
CA ARG A 242 -23.35 3.58 -11.06
C ARG A 242 -23.40 2.22 -11.79
N LYS A 243 -22.26 1.51 -11.86
CA LYS A 243 -22.21 0.17 -12.44
C LYS A 243 -22.97 -0.88 -11.63
N ALA A 244 -23.08 -0.68 -10.33
CA ALA A 244 -23.84 -1.56 -9.45
C ALA A 244 -25.34 -1.21 -9.41
N GLY A 245 -25.79 -0.18 -10.16
CA GLY A 245 -27.19 0.25 -10.18
C GLY A 245 -27.66 0.86 -8.85
N MET A 246 -26.74 1.39 -8.04
CA MET A 246 -27.05 1.99 -6.75
C MET A 246 -27.19 3.52 -6.90
N PRO A 247 -28.11 4.17 -6.16
CA PRO A 247 -28.26 5.63 -6.17
C PRO A 247 -27.00 6.31 -5.58
N GLU A 248 -26.72 7.51 -6.07
CA GLU A 248 -25.61 8.37 -5.61
C GLU A 248 -25.78 8.83 -4.15
#